data_cb6b9d79463a1bb832ab293aac2b185a
#
_entry.id   cb6b9d79463a1bb832ab293aac2b185a
#
_cell.length_a   1.000
_cell.length_b   1.000
_cell.length_c   1.000
_cell.angle_alpha   90.00
_cell.angle_beta   90.00
_cell.angle_gamma   90.00
#
_symmetry.space_group_name_H-M   'P 1'
#
loop_
_entity.id
_entity.type
_entity.pdbx_description
1 polymer ?
#
loop_
_entity_poly.entity_id
_entity_poly.type
_entity_poly.pdbx_seq_one_letter_code
_entity_poly.pdbx_strand_id
1 'polypeptide(L)'
;MNCIVYNTIDFISKTFPKIYSNLYLEYLKEYAPIYNINKTQLRALMIIKNNRAISMTTLCNKLNIEKGSLTSMIDDLTSKGYVTRQRDISDRRKYLIIITKNGEDIASDFLDKLKIKLEEKLCRLDEDDQKRYIYALNTLEDILNKYYQK
;
A
#
# COMPACT_ATOMS: atom_id res chain seq x y z
N MET A 1 18.65 1.16 29.47
CA MET A 1 17.69 0.76 28.41
C MET A 1 18.16 1.36 27.10
N ASN A 2 18.25 0.58 26.02
CA ASN A 2 18.83 1.05 24.76
C ASN A 2 17.91 2.15 24.16
N CYS A 3 18.42 3.37 24.01
CA CYS A 3 17.69 4.54 23.52
C CYS A 3 16.99 4.27 22.17
N ILE A 4 17.62 3.49 21.29
CA ILE A 4 17.06 3.14 19.98
C ILE A 4 15.78 2.30 20.13
N VAL A 5 15.74 1.36 21.06
CA VAL A 5 14.56 0.50 21.28
C VAL A 5 13.38 1.33 21.81
N TYR A 6 13.63 2.20 22.78
CA TYR A 6 12.59 3.07 23.34
C TYR A 6 12.01 4.01 22.27
N ASN A 7 12.86 4.69 21.51
CA ASN A 7 12.44 5.60 20.44
C ASN A 7 11.67 4.85 19.32
N THR A 8 12.09 3.63 19.00
CA THR A 8 11.38 2.79 18.01
C THR A 8 9.99 2.41 18.50
N ILE A 9 9.85 1.98 19.76
CA ILE A 9 8.54 1.64 20.36
C ILE A 9 7.63 2.88 20.37
N ASP A 10 8.16 4.02 20.80
CA ASP A 10 7.40 5.27 20.85
C ASP A 10 6.93 5.73 19.45
N PHE A 11 7.81 5.64 18.48
CA PHE A 11 7.49 5.95 17.08
C PHE A 11 6.39 5.01 16.54
N ILE A 12 6.54 3.70 16.68
CA ILE A 12 5.57 2.72 16.16
C ILE A 12 4.22 2.81 16.87
N SER A 13 4.21 3.06 18.17
CA SER A 13 2.97 3.09 18.95
C SER A 13 2.20 4.41 18.87
N LYS A 14 2.90 5.54 18.72
CA LYS A 14 2.27 6.87 18.79
C LYS A 14 2.31 7.64 17.49
N THR A 15 3.44 7.63 16.77
CA THR A 15 3.66 8.50 15.60
C THR A 15 3.25 7.86 14.30
N PHE A 16 3.71 6.65 14.04
CA PHE A 16 3.42 5.94 12.79
C PHE A 16 1.91 5.73 12.53
N PRO A 17 1.07 5.35 13.52
CA PRO A 17 -0.37 5.22 13.27
C PRO A 17 -1.03 6.54 12.86
N LYS A 18 -0.57 7.68 13.40
CA LYS A 18 -1.08 9.01 13.01
C LYS A 18 -0.68 9.37 11.58
N ILE A 19 0.60 9.13 11.23
CA ILE A 19 1.11 9.34 9.86
C ILE A 19 0.29 8.49 8.88
N TYR A 20 0.19 7.19 9.13
CA TYR A 20 -0.53 6.26 8.27
C TYR A 20 -2.01 6.63 8.13
N SER A 21 -2.68 6.97 9.24
CA SER A 21 -4.08 7.38 9.21
C SER A 21 -4.28 8.65 8.39
N ASN A 22 -3.53 9.70 8.71
CA ASN A 22 -3.77 11.06 8.18
C ASN A 22 -3.27 11.25 6.74
N LEU A 23 -2.24 10.50 6.32
CA LEU A 23 -1.64 10.66 5.00
C LEU A 23 -2.05 9.57 3.99
N TYR A 24 -2.71 8.49 4.45
CA TYR A 24 -3.04 7.39 3.55
C TYR A 24 -4.40 6.75 3.82
N LEU A 25 -4.67 6.27 5.07
CA LEU A 25 -5.86 5.47 5.36
C LEU A 25 -7.17 6.26 5.18
N GLU A 26 -7.20 7.54 5.56
CA GLU A 26 -8.37 8.41 5.35
C GLU A 26 -8.72 8.51 3.87
N TYR A 27 -7.72 8.69 3.00
CA TYR A 27 -7.94 8.79 1.57
C TYR A 27 -8.35 7.45 0.93
N LEU A 28 -7.82 6.33 1.43
CA LEU A 28 -8.34 5.01 1.02
C LEU A 28 -9.82 4.85 1.35
N LYS A 29 -10.28 5.34 2.50
CA LYS A 29 -11.70 5.30 2.90
C LYS A 29 -12.56 6.24 2.05
N GLU A 30 -12.06 7.42 1.76
CA GLU A 30 -12.75 8.45 0.98
C GLU A 30 -12.92 8.02 -0.48
N TYR A 31 -11.86 7.52 -1.11
CA TYR A 31 -11.85 7.27 -2.55
C TYR A 31 -12.30 5.86 -2.96
N ALA A 32 -12.13 4.83 -2.13
CA ALA A 32 -12.50 3.47 -2.50
C ALA A 32 -13.98 3.31 -2.94
N PRO A 33 -14.97 3.96 -2.29
CA PRO A 33 -16.37 3.86 -2.71
C PRO A 33 -16.64 4.41 -4.12
N ILE A 34 -15.84 5.38 -4.59
CA ILE A 34 -15.97 5.96 -5.94
C ILE A 34 -15.79 4.90 -7.02
N TYR A 35 -14.97 3.88 -6.75
CA TYR A 35 -14.69 2.76 -7.67
C TYR A 35 -15.53 1.51 -7.36
N ASN A 36 -16.56 1.65 -6.53
CA ASN A 36 -17.38 0.52 -6.07
C ASN A 36 -16.56 -0.62 -5.43
N ILE A 37 -15.54 -0.26 -4.66
CA ILE A 37 -14.69 -1.18 -3.89
C ILE A 37 -14.50 -0.66 -2.46
N ASN A 38 -13.98 -1.52 -1.59
CA ASN A 38 -13.62 -1.10 -0.24
C ASN A 38 -12.14 -0.70 -0.13
N LYS A 39 -11.77 -0.08 1.00
CA LYS A 39 -10.40 0.40 1.25
C LYS A 39 -9.34 -0.70 1.14
N THR A 40 -9.66 -1.94 1.52
CA THR A 40 -8.73 -3.08 1.47
C THR A 40 -8.52 -3.53 0.04
N GLN A 41 -9.56 -3.53 -0.78
CA GLN A 41 -9.52 -3.80 -2.21
C GLN A 41 -8.70 -2.73 -2.96
N LEU A 42 -8.91 -1.45 -2.66
CA LEU A 42 -8.10 -0.37 -3.25
C LEU A 42 -6.63 -0.53 -2.88
N ARG A 43 -6.33 -0.82 -1.60
CA ARG A 43 -4.96 -1.11 -1.15
C ARG A 43 -4.37 -2.33 -1.86
N ALA A 44 -5.17 -3.37 -2.11
CA ALA A 44 -4.73 -4.55 -2.88
C ALA A 44 -4.35 -4.17 -4.31
N LEU A 45 -5.17 -3.37 -5.01
CA LEU A 45 -4.85 -2.89 -6.36
C LEU A 45 -3.53 -2.13 -6.40
N MET A 46 -3.25 -1.28 -5.41
CA MET A 46 -1.98 -0.57 -5.29
C MET A 46 -0.79 -1.51 -5.15
N ILE A 47 -0.92 -2.54 -4.29
CA ILE A 47 0.13 -3.53 -4.10
C ILE A 47 0.36 -4.35 -5.38
N ILE A 48 -0.72 -4.79 -6.05
CA ILE A 48 -0.64 -5.59 -7.28
C ILE A 48 0.01 -4.77 -8.40
N LYS A 49 -0.39 -3.50 -8.58
CA LYS A 49 0.22 -2.58 -9.55
C LYS A 49 1.73 -2.47 -9.37
N ASN A 50 2.20 -2.27 -8.15
CA ASN A 50 3.63 -2.11 -7.85
C ASN A 50 4.46 -3.40 -8.07
N ASN A 51 3.82 -4.58 -8.06
CA ASN A 51 4.52 -5.87 -8.21
C ASN A 51 4.33 -6.49 -9.60
N ARG A 52 3.53 -5.88 -10.50
CA ARG A 52 3.11 -6.39 -11.82
C ARG A 52 2.36 -7.73 -11.75
N ALA A 53 2.95 -8.75 -11.14
CA ALA A 53 2.37 -10.04 -10.85
C ALA A 53 2.74 -10.46 -9.43
N ILE A 54 1.79 -10.93 -8.64
CA ILE A 54 2.01 -11.27 -7.23
C ILE A 54 1.27 -12.56 -6.86
N SER A 55 1.91 -13.43 -6.07
CA SER A 55 1.25 -14.64 -5.57
C SER A 55 0.21 -14.31 -4.49
N MET A 56 -0.80 -15.20 -4.36
CA MET A 56 -1.81 -15.09 -3.29
C MET A 56 -1.16 -15.00 -1.90
N THR A 57 -0.13 -15.81 -1.65
CA THR A 57 0.57 -15.83 -0.35
C THR A 57 1.28 -14.50 -0.08
N THR A 58 2.00 -13.98 -1.07
CA THR A 58 2.71 -12.70 -0.92
C THR A 58 1.74 -11.54 -0.72
N LEU A 59 0.62 -11.52 -1.45
CA LEU A 59 -0.41 -10.49 -1.31
C LEU A 59 -1.09 -10.57 0.06
N CYS A 60 -1.39 -11.79 0.54
CA CYS A 60 -1.94 -12.03 1.87
C CYS A 60 -1.04 -11.43 2.98
N ASN A 61 0.25 -11.70 2.90
CA ASN A 61 1.23 -11.19 3.85
C ASN A 61 1.35 -9.65 3.79
N LYS A 62 1.41 -9.07 2.57
CA LYS A 62 1.49 -7.61 2.39
C LYS A 62 0.22 -6.88 2.88
N LEU A 63 -0.95 -7.50 2.78
CA LEU A 63 -2.20 -6.94 3.28
C LEU A 63 -2.43 -7.20 4.77
N ASN A 64 -1.72 -8.17 5.33
CA ASN A 64 -1.93 -8.68 6.69
C ASN A 64 -3.40 -9.11 6.94
N ILE A 65 -3.91 -9.97 6.07
CA ILE A 65 -5.27 -10.53 6.15
C ILE A 65 -5.23 -12.05 6.03
N GLU A 66 -6.31 -12.72 6.40
CA GLU A 66 -6.45 -14.16 6.29
C GLU A 66 -6.67 -14.63 4.85
N LYS A 67 -6.22 -15.86 4.52
CA LYS A 67 -6.35 -16.45 3.18
C LYS A 67 -7.77 -16.50 2.65
N GLY A 68 -8.75 -16.85 3.51
CA GLY A 68 -10.16 -16.89 3.14
C GLY A 68 -10.70 -15.54 2.69
N SER A 69 -10.41 -14.50 3.48
CA SER A 69 -10.76 -13.11 3.17
C SER A 69 -10.11 -12.63 1.88
N LEU A 70 -8.83 -13.01 1.64
CA LEU A 70 -8.15 -12.67 0.41
C LEU A 70 -8.80 -13.33 -0.81
N THR A 71 -9.17 -14.62 -0.72
CA THR A 71 -9.77 -15.35 -1.83
C THR A 71 -11.08 -14.68 -2.26
N SER A 72 -12.00 -14.41 -1.33
CA SER A 72 -13.26 -13.72 -1.62
C SER A 72 -13.04 -12.32 -2.20
N MET A 73 -12.05 -11.59 -1.69
CA MET A 73 -11.71 -10.26 -2.19
C MET A 73 -11.16 -10.30 -3.63
N ILE A 74 -10.31 -11.26 -3.97
CA ILE A 74 -9.79 -11.41 -5.32
C ILE A 74 -10.86 -11.93 -6.28
N ASP A 75 -11.79 -12.77 -5.83
CA ASP A 75 -12.95 -13.18 -6.63
C ASP A 75 -13.81 -11.98 -7.00
N ASP A 76 -14.12 -11.10 -6.06
CA ASP A 76 -14.86 -9.87 -6.31
C ASP A 76 -14.12 -8.90 -7.25
N LEU A 77 -12.82 -8.67 -7.03
CA LEU A 77 -12.00 -7.84 -7.94
C LEU A 77 -11.89 -8.43 -9.35
N THR A 78 -11.88 -9.77 -9.47
CA THR A 78 -11.87 -10.45 -10.76
C THR A 78 -13.21 -10.30 -11.47
N SER A 79 -14.34 -10.45 -10.74
CA SER A 79 -15.68 -10.26 -11.30
C SER A 79 -15.91 -8.84 -11.81
N LYS A 80 -15.28 -7.85 -11.16
CA LYS A 80 -15.30 -6.42 -11.57
C LYS A 80 -14.33 -6.12 -12.72
N GLY A 81 -13.52 -7.10 -13.12
CA GLY A 81 -12.55 -6.94 -14.21
C GLY A 81 -11.33 -6.10 -13.84
N TYR A 82 -10.98 -5.99 -12.55
CA TYR A 82 -9.84 -5.17 -12.09
C TYR A 82 -8.56 -5.97 -11.96
N VAL A 83 -8.66 -7.28 -11.77
CA VAL A 83 -7.54 -8.21 -11.74
C VAL A 83 -7.86 -9.48 -12.51
N THR A 84 -6.81 -10.22 -12.89
CA THR A 84 -6.92 -11.58 -13.46
C THR A 84 -6.06 -12.55 -12.69
N ARG A 85 -6.40 -13.83 -12.77
CA ARG A 85 -5.58 -14.93 -12.24
C ARG A 85 -4.88 -15.66 -13.39
N GLN A 86 -3.58 -15.79 -13.30
CA GLN A 86 -2.77 -16.56 -14.23
C GLN A 86 -2.05 -17.67 -13.48
N ARG A 87 -1.98 -18.86 -14.07
CA ARG A 87 -1.16 -19.94 -13.49
C ARG A 87 0.32 -19.58 -13.58
N ASP A 88 1.05 -19.83 -12.49
CA ASP A 88 2.49 -19.66 -12.49
C ASP A 88 3.13 -20.69 -13.44
N ILE A 89 4.05 -20.24 -14.28
CA ILE A 89 4.75 -21.09 -15.25
C ILE A 89 5.68 -22.08 -14.54
N SER A 90 6.28 -21.66 -13.42
CA SER A 90 7.24 -22.47 -12.64
C SER A 90 6.56 -23.46 -11.69
N ASP A 91 5.40 -23.13 -11.15
CA ASP A 91 4.60 -24.00 -10.27
C ASP A 91 3.12 -23.89 -10.61
N ARG A 92 2.61 -24.81 -11.41
CA ARG A 92 1.21 -24.86 -11.88
C ARG A 92 0.17 -24.95 -10.76
N ARG A 93 0.58 -25.21 -9.53
CA ARG A 93 -0.29 -25.21 -8.33
C ARG A 93 -0.50 -23.81 -7.77
N LYS A 94 0.30 -22.84 -8.22
CA LYS A 94 0.21 -21.44 -7.78
C LYS A 94 -0.46 -20.58 -8.82
N TYR A 95 -1.19 -19.59 -8.32
CA TYR A 95 -1.77 -18.53 -9.14
C TYR A 95 -1.08 -17.20 -8.82
N LEU A 96 -0.77 -16.48 -9.90
CA LEU A 96 -0.35 -15.09 -9.86
C LEU A 96 -1.57 -14.21 -10.10
N ILE A 97 -1.68 -13.15 -9.34
CA ILE A 97 -2.67 -12.10 -9.52
C ILE A 97 -2.01 -10.96 -10.31
N ILE A 98 -2.66 -10.59 -11.40
CA ILE A 98 -2.18 -9.56 -12.32
C ILE A 98 -3.24 -8.49 -12.42
N ILE A 99 -2.84 -7.23 -12.37
CA ILE A 99 -3.74 -6.10 -12.55
C ILE A 99 -4.15 -6.00 -14.02
N THR A 100 -5.42 -5.72 -14.27
CA THR A 100 -5.91 -5.39 -15.62
C THR A 100 -5.72 -3.91 -15.92
N LYS A 101 -5.96 -3.50 -17.17
CA LYS A 101 -5.95 -2.08 -17.54
C LYS A 101 -6.94 -1.27 -16.69
N ASN A 102 -8.16 -1.78 -16.49
CA ASN A 102 -9.16 -1.11 -15.65
C ASN A 102 -8.72 -0.97 -14.20
N GLY A 103 -8.12 -2.02 -13.62
CA GLY A 103 -7.57 -1.97 -12.26
C GLY A 103 -6.39 -0.99 -12.14
N GLU A 104 -5.55 -0.94 -13.17
CA GLU A 104 -4.42 0.00 -13.24
C GLU A 104 -4.89 1.45 -13.32
N ASP A 105 -5.95 1.73 -14.09
CA ASP A 105 -6.54 3.05 -14.21
C ASP A 105 -7.10 3.53 -12.86
N ILE A 106 -7.80 2.66 -12.12
CA ILE A 106 -8.27 2.97 -10.76
C ILE A 106 -7.09 3.27 -9.81
N ALA A 107 -6.08 2.42 -9.82
CA ALA A 107 -4.92 2.61 -8.96
C ALA A 107 -4.14 3.90 -9.30
N SER A 108 -4.07 4.26 -10.59
CA SER A 108 -3.44 5.50 -11.05
C SER A 108 -4.24 6.73 -10.65
N ASP A 109 -5.56 6.72 -10.88
CA ASP A 109 -6.46 7.82 -10.50
C ASP A 109 -6.45 8.06 -8.98
N PHE A 110 -6.41 6.99 -8.19
CA PHE A 110 -6.24 7.13 -6.74
C PHE A 110 -4.91 7.79 -6.36
N LEU A 111 -3.79 7.41 -7.01
CA LEU A 111 -2.49 8.02 -6.76
C LEU A 111 -2.46 9.51 -7.10
N ASP A 112 -3.08 9.89 -8.22
CA ASP A 112 -3.15 11.29 -8.64
C ASP A 112 -3.96 12.12 -7.62
N LYS A 113 -5.10 11.60 -7.16
CA LYS A 113 -5.90 12.23 -6.09
C LYS A 113 -5.14 12.32 -4.77
N LEU A 114 -4.46 11.24 -4.38
CA LEU A 114 -3.64 11.21 -3.18
C LEU A 114 -2.51 12.24 -3.25
N LYS A 115 -1.85 12.36 -4.40
CA LYS A 115 -0.79 13.35 -4.64
C LYS A 115 -1.30 14.77 -4.39
N ILE A 116 -2.44 15.15 -4.97
CA ILE A 116 -3.05 16.47 -4.78
C ILE A 116 -3.31 16.73 -3.29
N LYS A 117 -3.88 15.75 -2.59
CA LYS A 117 -4.17 15.88 -1.15
C LYS A 117 -2.93 15.99 -0.28
N LEU A 118 -1.87 15.29 -0.63
CA LEU A 118 -0.61 15.40 0.08
C LEU A 118 0.09 16.73 -0.21
N GLU A 119 0.03 17.23 -1.46
CA GLU A 119 0.51 18.57 -1.81
C GLU A 119 -0.19 19.64 -0.96
N GLU A 120 -1.53 19.62 -0.85
CA GLU A 120 -2.30 20.54 -0.01
C GLU A 120 -1.91 20.50 1.48
N LYS A 121 -1.53 19.32 2.00
CA LYS A 121 -1.11 19.17 3.40
C LYS A 121 0.35 19.59 3.62
N LEU A 122 1.24 19.19 2.73
CA LEU A 122 2.68 19.36 2.91
C LEU A 122 3.18 20.73 2.47
N CYS A 123 2.44 21.48 1.63
CA CYS A 123 2.78 22.86 1.29
C CYS A 123 2.77 23.83 2.49
N ARG A 124 2.24 23.40 3.62
CA ARG A 124 2.26 24.18 4.88
C ARG A 124 3.60 24.11 5.62
N LEU A 125 4.45 23.17 5.26
CA LEU A 125 5.79 23.05 5.79
C LEU A 125 6.65 24.15 5.18
N ASP A 126 7.46 24.83 5.98
CA ASP A 126 8.51 25.69 5.46
C ASP A 126 9.61 24.89 4.76
N GLU A 127 10.52 25.58 4.06
CA GLU A 127 11.56 24.91 3.27
C GLU A 127 12.49 24.02 4.11
N ASP A 128 12.80 24.42 5.33
CA ASP A 128 13.68 23.66 6.21
C ASP A 128 12.99 22.39 6.73
N ASP A 129 11.74 22.49 7.10
CA ASP A 129 10.94 21.33 7.51
C ASP A 129 10.67 20.38 6.34
N GLN A 130 10.45 20.89 5.10
CA GLN A 130 10.36 20.04 3.91
C GLN A 130 11.66 19.24 3.68
N LYS A 131 12.83 19.86 3.77
CA LYS A 131 14.13 19.19 3.64
C LYS A 131 14.33 18.13 4.72
N ARG A 132 14.03 18.47 5.97
CA ARG A 132 14.11 17.53 7.12
C ARG A 132 13.15 16.35 6.96
N TYR A 133 11.93 16.59 6.48
CA TYR A 133 10.93 15.56 6.23
C TYR A 133 11.40 14.58 5.14
N ILE A 134 11.87 15.09 4.00
CA ILE A 134 12.41 14.26 2.90
C ILE A 134 13.62 13.47 3.38
N TYR A 135 14.54 14.09 4.10
CA TYR A 135 15.71 13.42 4.67
C TYR A 135 15.33 12.28 5.62
N ALA A 136 14.34 12.51 6.49
CA ALA A 136 13.87 11.48 7.43
C ALA A 136 13.23 10.29 6.70
N LEU A 137 12.41 10.52 5.67
CA LEU A 137 11.81 9.46 4.85
C LEU A 137 12.88 8.63 4.16
N ASN A 138 13.81 9.26 3.47
CA ASN A 138 14.87 8.57 2.72
C ASN A 138 15.77 7.77 3.67
N THR A 139 16.15 8.34 4.81
CA THR A 139 16.98 7.66 5.81
C THR A 139 16.27 6.43 6.38
N LEU A 140 14.98 6.53 6.70
CA LEU A 140 14.19 5.40 7.19
C LEU A 140 14.06 4.30 6.12
N GLU A 141 13.79 4.67 4.88
CA GLU A 141 13.69 3.75 3.75
C GLU A 141 15.01 3.01 3.51
N ASP A 142 16.13 3.71 3.48
CA ASP A 142 17.47 3.13 3.29
C ASP A 142 17.81 2.12 4.38
N ILE A 143 17.54 2.44 5.64
CA ILE A 143 17.77 1.54 6.77
C ILE A 143 16.87 0.31 6.66
N LEU A 144 15.59 0.48 6.37
CA LEU A 144 14.66 -0.63 6.22
C LEU A 144 15.04 -1.53 5.04
N ASN A 145 15.40 -0.96 3.92
CA ASN A 145 15.85 -1.71 2.74
C ASN A 145 17.14 -2.49 3.02
N LYS A 146 18.08 -1.91 3.74
CA LYS A 146 19.37 -2.55 4.08
C LYS A 146 19.21 -3.76 5.00
N TYR A 147 18.32 -3.70 5.99
CA TYR A 147 18.25 -4.69 7.07
C TYR A 147 17.01 -5.59 7.05
N TYR A 148 15.95 -5.23 6.33
CA TYR A 148 14.66 -5.92 6.35
C TYR A 148 14.15 -6.35 4.96
N GLN A 149 14.95 -6.21 3.89
CA GLN A 149 14.64 -6.86 2.60
C GLN A 149 14.82 -8.38 2.76
N LYS A 150 13.71 -9.11 2.64
CA LYS A 150 13.68 -10.57 2.45
C LYS A 150 13.33 -10.90 1.02
#